data_31895f8542a9ee17b0945689e4f2f146
#
_entry.id   31895f8542a9ee17b0945689e4f2f146
#
_cell.length_a   1.000
_cell.length_b   1.000
_cell.length_c   1.000
_cell.angle_alpha   90.00
_cell.angle_beta   90.00
_cell.angle_gamma   90.00
#
_symmetry.space_group_name_H-M   'P 1'
#
loop_
_entity.id
_entity.type
_entity.pdbx_description
1 polymer ?
#
loop_
_entity_poly.entity_id
_entity_poly.type
_entity_poly.pdbx_seq_one_letter_code
_entity_poly.pdbx_strand_id
1 'polypeptide(L)'
;MRREVQLYIQDTRVDLFQDESISITDSIQNISDISVVFTPFSKQFSLPASQLNNKLFKHYYNFDIQDGFDARFTVDARIEINHTPFKSGKIRLNGVSMKDNLPHTYKVVFFGEPNSLKELFADEDLNALNSLSTYDINYSNSDFLQAF
;
A
#
# COMPACT_ATOMS: atom_id res chain seq x y z
N MET A 1 14.70 10.71 18.75
CA MET A 1 13.43 10.00 19.01
C MET A 1 13.35 8.83 18.06
N ARG A 2 13.29 7.59 18.54
CA ARG A 2 13.22 6.40 17.67
C ARG A 2 11.79 6.31 17.15
N ARG A 3 11.60 6.21 15.85
CA ARG A 3 10.27 6.01 15.26
C ARG A 3 9.89 4.54 15.42
N GLU A 4 8.74 4.27 16.01
CA GLU A 4 8.22 2.91 16.13
C GLU A 4 7.39 2.59 14.89
N VAL A 5 7.85 1.61 14.11
CA VAL A 5 7.12 1.08 12.96
C VAL A 5 6.27 -0.08 13.43
N GLN A 6 5.00 -0.07 13.04
CA GLN A 6 4.03 -1.11 13.37
C GLN A 6 3.42 -1.61 12.06
N LEU A 7 3.33 -2.92 11.91
CA LEU A 7 2.70 -3.57 10.76
C LEU A 7 1.50 -4.35 11.24
N TYR A 8 0.39 -4.17 10.57
CA TYR A 8 -0.84 -4.92 10.80
C TYR A 8 -1.17 -5.73 9.55
N ILE A 9 -1.54 -6.98 9.72
CA ILE A 9 -1.99 -7.88 8.67
C ILE A 9 -3.35 -8.40 9.10
N GLN A 10 -4.39 -8.23 8.28
CA GLN A 10 -5.77 -8.59 8.62
C GLN A 10 -6.17 -8.06 10.02
N ASP A 11 -5.87 -6.78 10.28
CA ASP A 11 -6.08 -6.08 11.56
C ASP A 11 -5.33 -6.65 12.77
N THR A 12 -4.49 -7.64 12.58
CA THR A 12 -3.63 -8.19 13.63
C THR A 12 -2.25 -7.55 13.57
N ARG A 13 -1.80 -6.93 14.67
CA ARG A 13 -0.44 -6.42 14.78
C ARG A 13 0.54 -7.60 14.74
N VAL A 14 1.55 -7.52 13.87
CA VAL A 14 2.58 -8.55 13.75
C VAL A 14 3.85 -8.14 14.49
N ASP A 15 4.60 -9.15 14.93
CA ASP A 15 5.91 -8.92 15.50
C ASP A 15 6.93 -8.61 14.40
N LEU A 16 7.76 -7.61 14.62
CA LEU A 16 8.87 -7.22 13.76
C LEU A 16 10.20 -7.52 14.48
N PHE A 17 11.27 -7.73 13.73
CA PHE A 17 12.61 -7.67 14.31
C PHE A 17 12.92 -6.25 14.76
N GLN A 18 13.69 -6.11 15.86
CA GLN A 18 14.01 -4.78 16.41
C GLN A 18 14.82 -3.90 15.45
N ASP A 19 15.60 -4.53 14.58
CA ASP A 19 16.50 -3.86 13.64
C ASP A 19 16.02 -4.01 12.18
N GLU A 20 14.79 -4.50 11.95
CA GLU A 20 14.24 -4.63 10.59
C GLU A 20 13.94 -3.24 10.00
N SER A 21 14.38 -3.05 8.77
CA SER A 21 14.14 -1.84 8.01
C SER A 21 13.20 -2.14 6.84
N ILE A 22 12.03 -1.55 6.87
CA ILE A 22 11.06 -1.64 5.77
C ILE A 22 11.31 -0.46 4.82
N SER A 23 11.85 -0.76 3.64
CA SER A 23 12.05 0.24 2.58
C SER A 23 10.86 0.21 1.62
N ILE A 24 10.16 1.32 1.49
CA ILE A 24 9.05 1.49 0.56
C ILE A 24 9.50 2.41 -0.57
N THR A 25 9.30 1.96 -1.80
CA THR A 25 9.61 2.73 -3.01
C THR A 25 8.29 3.09 -3.68
N ASP A 26 8.06 4.38 -3.83
CA ASP A 26 6.99 4.89 -4.68
C ASP A 26 7.58 5.11 -6.08
N SER A 27 7.07 4.41 -7.09
CA SER A 27 7.55 4.58 -8.47
C SER A 27 6.50 5.31 -9.31
N ILE A 28 6.96 6.33 -10.02
CA ILE A 28 6.18 7.04 -11.04
C ILE A 28 6.63 6.49 -12.38
N GLN A 29 5.77 5.74 -13.07
CA GLN A 29 6.16 5.12 -14.33
C GLN A 29 6.07 6.05 -15.54
N ASN A 30 5.13 7.00 -15.57
CA ASN A 30 5.03 7.92 -16.69
C ASN A 30 4.19 9.16 -16.32
N ILE A 31 4.80 10.34 -16.38
CA ILE A 31 4.12 11.62 -16.12
C ILE A 31 3.19 12.00 -17.27
N SER A 32 3.42 11.45 -18.47
CA SER A 32 2.64 11.76 -19.68
C SER A 32 1.32 10.99 -19.77
N ASP A 33 1.11 9.99 -18.91
CA ASP A 33 -0.08 9.16 -18.90
C ASP A 33 -0.68 9.09 -17.50
N ILE A 34 -1.72 9.89 -17.27
CA ILE A 34 -2.43 10.00 -15.98
C ILE A 34 -3.20 8.72 -15.65
N SER A 35 -3.41 7.83 -16.63
CA SER A 35 -4.06 6.54 -16.42
C SER A 35 -3.14 5.51 -15.75
N VAL A 36 -1.86 5.79 -15.65
CA VAL A 36 -0.89 4.90 -15.01
C VAL A 36 -0.99 5.00 -13.50
N VAL A 37 -1.36 3.88 -12.91
CA VAL A 37 -1.55 3.72 -11.47
C VAL A 37 -0.20 3.62 -10.76
N PHE A 38 0.01 4.44 -9.74
CA PHE A 38 1.18 4.36 -8.88
C PHE A 38 0.95 3.31 -7.80
N THR A 39 1.74 2.25 -7.81
CA THR A 39 1.69 1.22 -6.75
C THR A 39 2.97 1.27 -5.94
N PRO A 40 2.96 1.85 -4.74
CA PRO A 40 4.10 1.76 -3.84
C PRO A 40 4.35 0.30 -3.46
N PHE A 41 5.60 -0.12 -3.46
CA PHE A 41 5.97 -1.47 -3.03
C PHE A 41 7.18 -1.45 -2.10
N SER A 42 7.28 -2.43 -1.24
CA SER A 42 8.47 -2.64 -0.43
C SER A 42 9.42 -3.61 -1.09
N LYS A 43 10.69 -3.51 -0.74
CA LYS A 43 11.57 -4.66 -0.88
C LYS A 43 11.09 -5.78 0.03
N GLN A 44 11.45 -7.01 -0.31
CA GLN A 44 11.20 -8.14 0.58
C GLN A 44 11.86 -7.87 1.94
N PHE A 45 11.12 -8.04 2.99
CA PHE A 45 11.60 -7.96 4.37
C PHE A 45 11.18 -9.20 5.16
N SER A 46 11.72 -9.34 6.36
CA SER A 46 11.57 -10.55 7.16
C SER A 46 10.76 -10.28 8.42
N LEU A 47 9.87 -11.21 8.76
CA LEU A 47 9.15 -11.21 10.02
C LEU A 47 9.64 -12.39 10.85
N PRO A 48 9.82 -12.26 12.18
CA PRO A 48 10.20 -13.36 13.04
C PRO A 48 9.09 -14.42 13.07
N ALA A 49 9.46 -15.68 13.17
CA ALA A 49 8.51 -16.76 13.37
C ALA A 49 8.09 -16.83 14.86
N SER A 50 7.53 -15.74 15.37
CA SER A 50 6.96 -15.69 16.72
C SER A 50 5.66 -16.48 16.80
N GLN A 51 5.19 -16.76 18.00
CA GLN A 51 3.93 -17.46 18.21
C GLN A 51 2.75 -16.74 17.54
N LEU A 52 2.74 -15.41 17.57
CA LEU A 52 1.71 -14.59 16.97
C LEU A 52 1.77 -14.66 15.44
N ASN A 53 2.95 -14.48 14.86
CA ASN A 53 3.15 -14.56 13.43
C ASN A 53 2.89 -15.98 12.89
N ASN A 54 3.26 -17.00 13.62
CA ASN A 54 2.96 -18.40 13.26
C ASN A 54 1.44 -18.66 13.19
N LYS A 55 0.67 -18.12 14.13
CA LYS A 55 -0.80 -18.21 14.10
C LYS A 55 -1.38 -17.47 12.91
N LEU A 56 -0.90 -16.25 12.63
CA LEU A 56 -1.37 -15.42 11.53
C LEU A 56 -1.16 -16.11 10.17
N PHE A 57 0.04 -16.63 9.95
CA PHE A 57 0.37 -17.37 8.74
C PHE A 57 -0.05 -18.86 8.81
N LYS A 58 -0.91 -19.21 9.78
CA LYS A 58 -1.49 -20.56 9.94
C LYS A 58 -0.42 -21.66 9.84
N HIS A 59 0.73 -21.43 10.44
CA HIS A 59 1.85 -22.39 10.40
C HIS A 59 2.21 -22.85 8.97
N TYR A 60 2.27 -21.93 8.03
CA TYR A 60 2.51 -22.15 6.59
C TYR A 60 3.67 -23.13 6.28
N TYR A 61 4.63 -23.26 7.18
CA TYR A 61 5.76 -24.17 7.04
C TYR A 61 5.38 -25.65 7.26
N ASN A 62 4.20 -25.94 7.81
CA ASN A 62 3.75 -27.29 8.12
C ASN A 62 2.81 -27.82 7.04
N PHE A 63 3.25 -28.86 6.33
CA PHE A 63 2.51 -29.46 5.21
C PHE A 63 1.26 -30.26 5.64
N ASP A 64 1.17 -30.64 6.93
CA ASP A 64 0.07 -31.46 7.44
C ASP A 64 -1.17 -30.63 7.80
N ILE A 65 -1.09 -29.29 7.73
CA ILE A 65 -2.21 -28.40 8.06
C ILE A 65 -3.14 -28.26 6.86
N GLN A 66 -4.37 -28.70 7.01
CA GLN A 66 -5.46 -28.39 6.11
C GLN A 66 -5.93 -26.95 6.39
N ASP A 67 -6.37 -26.21 5.38
CA ASP A 67 -6.76 -24.80 5.46
C ASP A 67 -5.62 -23.84 5.91
N GLY A 68 -4.40 -24.15 5.49
CA GLY A 68 -3.22 -23.31 5.70
C GLY A 68 -3.37 -21.90 5.10
N PHE A 69 -2.40 -21.06 5.33
CA PHE A 69 -2.31 -19.74 4.71
C PHE A 69 -2.03 -19.88 3.21
N ASP A 70 -2.86 -19.24 2.36
CA ASP A 70 -2.65 -19.29 0.91
C ASP A 70 -1.70 -18.17 0.47
N ALA A 71 -0.44 -18.51 0.26
CA ALA A 71 0.61 -17.59 -0.18
C ALA A 71 0.46 -17.09 -1.64
N ARG A 72 -0.49 -17.65 -2.42
CA ARG A 72 -0.75 -17.21 -3.80
C ARG A 72 -1.49 -15.89 -3.83
N PHE A 73 -2.24 -15.57 -2.78
CA PHE A 73 -3.02 -14.35 -2.66
C PHE A 73 -2.35 -13.33 -1.76
N THR A 74 -2.70 -12.08 -1.98
CA THR A 74 -2.36 -10.99 -1.08
C THR A 74 -3.44 -10.85 -0.02
N VAL A 75 -3.05 -10.43 1.18
CA VAL A 75 -3.96 -10.11 2.28
C VAL A 75 -3.82 -8.64 2.66
N ASP A 76 -4.88 -8.06 3.19
CA ASP A 76 -4.89 -6.66 3.58
C ASP A 76 -3.87 -6.40 4.69
N ALA A 77 -3.17 -5.30 4.56
CA ALA A 77 -2.16 -4.89 5.51
C ALA A 77 -2.06 -3.36 5.59
N ARG A 78 -1.62 -2.85 6.75
CA ARG A 78 -1.32 -1.44 6.92
C ARG A 78 -0.06 -1.26 7.73
N ILE A 79 0.65 -0.20 7.41
CA ILE A 79 1.86 0.23 8.13
C ILE A 79 1.51 1.50 8.91
N GLU A 80 1.84 1.50 10.19
CA GLU A 80 1.69 2.65 11.07
C GLU A 80 3.06 3.08 11.59
N ILE A 81 3.22 4.38 11.81
CA ILE A 81 4.41 4.97 12.42
C ILE A 81 3.96 5.74 13.65
N ASN A 82 4.48 5.38 14.81
CA ASN A 82 4.07 5.96 16.09
C ASN A 82 2.53 5.97 16.28
N HIS A 83 1.87 4.86 15.96
CA HIS A 83 0.40 4.67 16.02
C HIS A 83 -0.39 5.58 15.07
N THR A 84 0.27 6.18 14.08
CA THR A 84 -0.39 6.96 13.04
C THR A 84 -0.36 6.16 11.74
N PRO A 85 -1.50 5.95 11.07
CA PRO A 85 -1.54 5.29 9.77
C PRO A 85 -0.61 5.99 8.78
N PHE A 86 0.25 5.21 8.15
CA PHE A 86 1.21 5.72 7.17
C PHE A 86 0.90 5.25 5.75
N LYS A 87 0.69 3.95 5.57
CA LYS A 87 0.36 3.33 4.27
C LYS A 87 -0.59 2.16 4.48
N SER A 88 -1.67 2.14 3.71
CA SER A 88 -2.55 0.97 3.56
C SER A 88 -2.20 0.23 2.28
N GLY A 89 -2.52 -1.06 2.24
CA GLY A 89 -2.24 -1.88 1.08
C GLY A 89 -2.42 -3.36 1.36
N LYS A 90 -1.65 -4.16 0.64
CA LYS A 90 -1.70 -5.62 0.72
C LYS A 90 -0.31 -6.20 0.93
N ILE A 91 -0.25 -7.33 1.61
CA ILE A 91 0.99 -8.07 1.82
C ILE A 91 0.90 -9.46 1.17
N ARG A 92 2.00 -9.92 0.63
CA ARG A 92 2.14 -11.26 0.08
C ARG A 92 3.25 -12.00 0.81
N LEU A 93 2.96 -13.23 1.20
CA LEU A 93 3.95 -14.15 1.73
C LEU A 93 4.73 -14.77 0.56
N ASN A 94 6.04 -14.56 0.53
CA ASN A 94 6.92 -15.16 -0.47
C ASN A 94 7.49 -16.51 -0.03
N GLY A 95 7.55 -16.76 1.27
CA GLY A 95 8.03 -18.03 1.80
C GLY A 95 8.44 -17.95 3.26
N VAL A 96 8.92 -19.06 3.76
CA VAL A 96 9.43 -19.21 5.12
C VAL A 96 10.87 -19.71 5.09
N SER A 97 11.72 -19.18 5.95
CA SER A 97 13.07 -19.69 6.15
C SER A 97 13.06 -20.61 7.38
N MET A 98 13.61 -21.79 7.23
CA MET A 98 13.72 -22.78 8.29
C MET A 98 15.14 -22.78 8.83
N LYS A 99 15.29 -22.97 10.13
CA LYS A 99 16.56 -23.21 10.80
C LYS A 99 16.38 -24.35 11.81
N ASP A 100 17.24 -25.35 11.77
CA ASP A 100 17.18 -26.53 12.65
C ASP A 100 15.80 -27.21 12.64
N ASN A 101 15.20 -27.31 11.45
CA ASN A 101 13.86 -27.85 11.21
C ASN A 101 12.71 -27.07 11.90
N LEU A 102 12.97 -25.86 12.37
CA LEU A 102 12.00 -24.94 12.94
C LEU A 102 11.83 -23.70 12.07
N PRO A 103 10.63 -23.10 12.03
CA PRO A 103 10.43 -21.84 11.30
C PRO A 103 11.25 -20.74 11.97
N HIS A 104 11.98 -19.98 11.17
CA HIS A 104 12.83 -18.90 11.66
C HIS A 104 12.30 -17.54 11.24
N THR A 105 12.01 -17.35 9.94
CA THR A 105 11.50 -16.09 9.41
C THR A 105 10.48 -16.30 8.32
N TYR A 106 9.49 -15.44 8.24
CA TYR A 106 8.59 -15.27 7.10
C TYR A 106 9.10 -14.16 6.20
N LYS A 107 9.19 -14.43 4.91
CA LYS A 107 9.60 -13.45 3.90
C LYS A 107 8.36 -12.87 3.24
N VAL A 108 8.18 -11.56 3.33
CA VAL A 108 6.98 -10.88 2.86
C VAL A 108 7.33 -9.66 1.99
N VAL A 109 6.39 -9.28 1.12
CA VAL A 109 6.45 -8.06 0.33
C VAL A 109 5.15 -7.30 0.54
N PHE A 110 5.25 -6.01 0.81
CA PHE A 110 4.12 -5.11 0.94
C PHE A 110 3.88 -4.36 -0.38
N PHE A 111 2.64 -4.29 -0.79
CA PHE A 111 2.15 -3.51 -1.92
C PHE A 111 1.17 -2.48 -1.38
N GLY A 112 1.51 -1.20 -1.49
CA GLY A 112 0.61 -0.12 -1.11
C GLY A 112 -0.61 -0.07 -2.01
N GLU A 113 -1.67 0.56 -1.54
CA GLU A 113 -2.80 0.88 -2.38
C GLU A 113 -2.37 1.82 -3.51
N PRO A 114 -2.79 1.54 -4.74
CA PRO A 114 -2.50 2.42 -5.85
C PRO A 114 -3.22 3.75 -5.64
N ASN A 115 -2.47 4.84 -5.60
CA ASN A 115 -3.06 6.18 -5.66
C ASN A 115 -3.29 6.52 -7.13
N SER A 116 -4.50 6.34 -7.61
CA SER A 116 -4.90 6.81 -8.93
C SER A 116 -5.36 8.26 -8.82
N LEU A 117 -4.74 9.16 -9.58
CA LEU A 117 -5.25 10.53 -9.72
C LEU A 117 -6.67 10.52 -10.29
N LYS A 118 -6.99 9.54 -11.15
CA LYS A 118 -8.32 9.33 -11.68
C LYS A 118 -9.35 9.01 -10.58
N GLU A 119 -8.96 8.20 -9.58
CA GLU A 119 -9.84 7.92 -8.43
C GLU A 119 -9.97 9.11 -7.49
N LEU A 120 -8.90 9.92 -7.37
CA LEU A 120 -8.89 11.11 -6.52
C LEU A 120 -9.81 12.21 -7.10
N PHE A 121 -9.83 12.34 -8.42
CA PHE A 121 -10.70 13.31 -9.13
C PHE A 121 -12.04 12.69 -9.51
N ALA A 122 -12.19 11.36 -9.35
CA ALA A 122 -13.37 10.59 -9.80
C ALA A 122 -13.68 10.85 -11.27
N ASP A 123 -14.94 10.84 -11.65
CA ASP A 123 -15.40 11.27 -12.97
C ASP A 123 -15.82 12.75 -12.97
N GLU A 124 -15.34 13.53 -11.98
CA GLU A 124 -15.68 14.95 -11.92
C GLU A 124 -14.81 15.75 -12.88
N ASP A 125 -15.46 16.43 -13.81
CA ASP A 125 -14.83 17.41 -14.67
C ASP A 125 -14.34 18.61 -13.85
N LEU A 126 -13.37 19.35 -14.36
CA LEU A 126 -12.90 20.61 -13.76
C LEU A 126 -14.04 21.59 -13.46
N ASN A 127 -15.16 21.47 -14.17
CA ASN A 127 -16.38 22.24 -13.93
C ASN A 127 -17.05 21.95 -12.58
N ALA A 128 -16.80 20.79 -11.98
CA ALA A 128 -17.31 20.45 -10.65
C ALA A 128 -16.59 21.20 -9.52
N LEU A 129 -15.46 21.82 -9.80
CA LEU A 129 -14.77 22.69 -8.87
C LEU A 129 -15.48 24.05 -8.82
N ASN A 130 -16.46 24.17 -7.93
CA ASN A 130 -17.23 25.41 -7.73
C ASN A 130 -16.36 26.66 -7.50
N SER A 131 -15.12 26.48 -7.05
CA SER A 131 -14.14 27.56 -6.90
C SER A 131 -13.67 28.13 -8.23
N LEU A 132 -13.79 27.40 -9.35
CA LEU A 132 -13.40 27.88 -10.68
C LEU A 132 -14.54 28.64 -11.37
N SER A 133 -15.78 28.49 -10.93
CA SER A 133 -16.92 29.22 -11.52
C SER A 133 -16.78 30.76 -11.45
N THR A 134 -15.97 31.25 -10.51
CA THR A 134 -15.64 32.66 -10.36
C THR A 134 -14.80 33.18 -11.56
N TYR A 135 -14.15 32.27 -12.29
CA TYR A 135 -13.32 32.60 -13.46
C TYR A 135 -14.04 32.32 -14.80
N ASP A 136 -15.31 31.90 -14.74
CA ASP A 136 -16.11 31.68 -15.94
C ASP A 136 -16.35 33.05 -16.65
N ILE A 137 -15.79 33.16 -17.82
CA ILE A 137 -15.98 34.35 -18.69
C ILE A 137 -17.00 33.99 -19.76
N ASN A 138 -18.17 34.59 -19.69
CA ASN A 138 -19.15 34.47 -20.74
C ASN A 138 -18.75 35.35 -21.94
N TYR A 139 -18.26 34.71 -22.99
CA TYR A 139 -17.99 35.41 -24.23
C TYR A 139 -19.28 35.65 -25.00
N SER A 140 -19.63 36.93 -25.22
CA SER A 140 -20.70 37.29 -26.13
C SER A 140 -20.12 37.73 -27.49
N ASN A 141 -20.92 37.63 -28.56
CA ASN A 141 -20.51 38.12 -29.88
C ASN A 141 -20.13 39.61 -29.89
N SER A 142 -20.67 40.39 -28.96
CA SER A 142 -20.33 41.82 -28.79
C SER A 142 -18.93 42.02 -28.24
N ASP A 143 -18.45 41.12 -27.34
CA ASP A 143 -17.12 41.22 -26.74
C ASP A 143 -16.02 40.91 -27.77
N PHE A 144 -16.33 40.04 -28.74
CA PHE A 144 -15.44 39.71 -29.85
C PHE A 144 -15.27 40.88 -30.85
N LEU A 145 -16.31 41.69 -31.05
CA LEU A 145 -16.27 42.82 -31.97
C LEU A 145 -15.61 44.07 -31.38
N GLN A 146 -15.47 44.16 -30.07
CA GLN A 146 -14.77 45.28 -29.41
C GLN A 146 -13.25 45.04 -29.24
N ALA A 147 -12.76 43.81 -29.47
CA ALA A 147 -11.35 43.49 -29.36
C ALA A 147 -10.52 43.72 -30.62
N PHE A 148 -11.16 44.19 -31.70
CA PHE A 148 -10.59 44.60 -32.97
C PHE A 148 -11.10 45.99 -33.31
#